data_f3baa9ed528d5b0e6c59a63335ffffb8
#
_entry.id   f3baa9ed528d5b0e6c59a63335ffffb8
#
_cell.length_a   1.000
_cell.length_b   1.000
_cell.length_c   1.000
_cell.angle_alpha   90.00
_cell.angle_beta   90.00
_cell.angle_gamma   90.00
#
_symmetry.space_group_name_H-M   'P 1'
#
loop_
_entity.id
_entity.type
_entity.pdbx_description
1 polymer ?
#
loop_
_entity_poly.entity_id
_entity_poly.type
_entity_poly.pdbx_seq_one_letter_code
_entity_poly.pdbx_strand_id
1 'polypeptide(L)'
;MFERYVALGDSTTEGLDDPDGAGGYRGWADRLAERLGCRYANLGVRGKTTRSIRDEQLAPAVAMRPDLASVVAGMNDLLRRDFDADQVAGDIGEMQRALIAGGATVVSFTIPDLSRRIPIAGALPRRTSALNTALRATSAATGARLLDLAAFDVASDPRLWAIDRLHANSEGHARIADAVAHTLGVSTDTAWQVPLPTPVPPQRLAIDLAWAWRYVVPWLLRRARGRTAGDRVTAKRPELR
;
A
#
# COMPACT_ATOMS: atom_id res chain seq x y z
N MET A 1 -20.37 11.76 5.79
CA MET A 1 -19.18 12.48 5.29
C MET A 1 -18.09 12.21 6.30
N PHE A 2 -16.88 11.85 5.88
CA PHE A 2 -15.77 11.59 6.81
C PHE A 2 -15.10 12.92 7.22
N GLU A 3 -14.76 13.06 8.50
CA GLU A 3 -14.16 14.27 9.06
C GLU A 3 -12.69 14.08 9.50
N ARG A 4 -12.34 12.83 9.89
CA ARG A 4 -11.00 12.49 10.41
C ARG A 4 -10.50 11.20 9.77
N TYR A 5 -9.57 11.34 8.84
CA TYR A 5 -8.94 10.21 8.17
C TYR A 5 -7.54 9.97 8.71
N VAL A 6 -7.23 8.73 9.09
CA VAL A 6 -5.88 8.30 9.50
C VAL A 6 -5.43 7.14 8.63
N ALA A 7 -4.28 7.29 7.97
CA ALA A 7 -3.69 6.28 7.11
C ALA A 7 -2.52 5.57 7.81
N LEU A 8 -2.63 4.25 8.00
CA LEU A 8 -1.58 3.36 8.52
C LEU A 8 -0.98 2.56 7.36
N GLY A 9 0.34 2.40 7.37
CA GLY A 9 0.99 1.58 6.36
C GLY A 9 2.49 1.81 6.20
N ASP A 10 2.98 1.38 5.04
CA ASP A 10 4.38 1.47 4.64
C ASP A 10 4.61 2.54 3.58
N SER A 11 5.58 2.30 2.68
CA SER A 11 5.91 3.19 1.56
C SER A 11 4.74 3.48 0.62
N THR A 12 3.82 2.53 0.44
CA THR A 12 2.63 2.71 -0.39
C THR A 12 1.70 3.77 0.21
N THR A 13 1.55 3.77 1.53
CA THR A 13 0.75 4.76 2.27
C THR A 13 1.50 6.09 2.40
N GLU A 14 2.82 6.06 2.59
CA GLU A 14 3.66 7.27 2.57
C GLU A 14 3.56 8.00 1.24
N GLY A 15 3.34 7.27 0.12
CA GLY A 15 3.16 7.82 -1.22
C GLY A 15 4.43 7.90 -2.04
N LEU A 16 5.41 6.99 -1.81
CA LEU A 16 6.66 6.97 -2.57
C LEU A 16 6.39 6.98 -4.08
N ASP A 17 7.29 7.66 -4.79
CA ASP A 17 7.29 7.83 -6.25
C ASP A 17 6.10 8.66 -6.82
N ASP A 18 5.36 9.39 -5.94
CA ASP A 18 4.43 10.44 -6.33
C ASP A 18 4.91 11.80 -5.75
N PRO A 19 5.87 12.47 -6.38
CA PRO A 19 6.45 13.70 -5.84
C PRO A 19 5.43 14.83 -5.70
N ASP A 20 5.49 15.57 -4.60
CA ASP A 20 4.60 16.69 -4.29
C ASP A 20 5.10 18.05 -4.84
N GLY A 21 6.27 18.07 -5.48
CA GLY A 21 6.93 19.29 -5.98
C GLY A 21 7.67 20.09 -4.91
N ALA A 22 7.53 19.76 -3.63
CA ALA A 22 8.20 20.42 -2.51
C ALA A 22 9.33 19.57 -1.90
N GLY A 23 9.67 18.45 -2.53
CA GLY A 23 10.71 17.51 -2.08
C GLY A 23 10.18 16.37 -1.23
N GLY A 24 8.87 16.26 -1.07
CA GLY A 24 8.17 15.15 -0.43
C GLY A 24 7.38 14.30 -1.42
N TYR A 25 6.41 13.55 -0.87
CA TYR A 25 5.54 12.66 -1.63
C TYR A 25 4.08 12.92 -1.28
N ARG A 26 3.22 12.99 -2.30
CA ARG A 26 1.77 13.13 -2.14
C ARG A 26 1.12 11.76 -1.87
N GLY A 27 1.07 10.89 -2.86
CA GLY A 27 0.50 9.56 -2.75
C GLY A 27 -1.04 9.50 -2.78
N TRP A 28 -1.57 8.28 -2.81
CA TRP A 28 -3.01 8.02 -2.91
C TRP A 28 -3.79 8.49 -1.67
N ALA A 29 -3.19 8.38 -0.48
CA ALA A 29 -3.86 8.71 0.77
C ALA A 29 -4.06 10.23 0.91
N ASP A 30 -3.10 11.05 0.49
CA ASP A 30 -3.24 12.50 0.43
C ASP A 30 -4.30 12.91 -0.60
N ARG A 31 -4.29 12.28 -1.79
CA ARG A 31 -5.30 12.50 -2.85
C ARG A 31 -6.71 12.17 -2.37
N LEU A 32 -6.86 11.09 -1.59
CA LEU A 32 -8.15 10.73 -0.98
C LEU A 32 -8.57 11.78 0.05
N ALA A 33 -7.66 12.18 0.95
CA ALA A 33 -7.95 13.20 1.98
C ALA A 33 -8.37 14.54 1.38
N GLU A 34 -7.68 15.00 0.32
CA GLU A 34 -8.04 16.20 -0.44
C GLU A 34 -9.45 16.09 -1.04
N ARG A 35 -9.79 14.95 -1.64
CA ARG A 35 -11.14 14.70 -2.21
C ARG A 35 -12.23 14.71 -1.13
N LEU A 36 -11.94 14.17 0.04
CA LEU A 36 -12.89 14.15 1.16
C LEU A 36 -13.02 15.50 1.87
N GLY A 37 -12.03 16.39 1.73
CA GLY A 37 -11.98 17.67 2.44
C GLY A 37 -11.92 17.50 3.95
N CYS A 38 -11.31 16.41 4.45
CA CYS A 38 -11.28 16.04 5.86
C CYS A 38 -9.93 16.33 6.51
N ARG A 39 -9.92 16.38 7.85
CA ARG A 39 -8.67 16.38 8.62
C ARG A 39 -7.95 15.05 8.40
N TYR A 40 -6.64 15.08 8.19
CA TYR A 40 -5.90 13.92 7.76
C TYR A 40 -4.56 13.75 8.48
N ALA A 41 -4.26 12.51 8.87
CA ALA A 41 -2.95 12.08 9.34
C ALA A 41 -2.45 10.90 8.49
N ASN A 42 -1.15 10.90 8.18
CA ASN A 42 -0.48 9.81 7.46
C ASN A 42 0.69 9.30 8.29
N LEU A 43 0.50 8.10 8.87
CA LEU A 43 1.48 7.42 9.70
C LEU A 43 2.41 6.50 8.89
N GLY A 44 2.19 6.41 7.57
CA GLY A 44 2.96 5.55 6.68
C GLY A 44 4.46 5.84 6.72
N VAL A 45 5.26 4.79 6.88
CA VAL A 45 6.72 4.84 6.87
C VAL A 45 7.27 3.69 6.03
N ARG A 46 8.08 4.03 5.03
CA ARG A 46 8.69 3.07 4.11
C ARG A 46 9.46 1.95 4.81
N GLY A 47 9.39 0.75 4.24
CA GLY A 47 10.15 -0.40 4.74
C GLY A 47 9.60 -1.07 6.00
N LYS A 48 8.50 -0.57 6.58
CA LYS A 48 7.85 -1.19 7.74
C LYS A 48 7.15 -2.48 7.34
N THR A 49 7.31 -3.51 8.18
CA THR A 49 6.51 -4.73 8.11
C THR A 49 5.15 -4.52 8.76
N THR A 50 4.21 -5.42 8.51
CA THR A 50 2.87 -5.37 9.11
C THR A 50 2.93 -5.32 10.63
N ARG A 51 3.79 -6.14 11.25
CA ARG A 51 4.03 -6.10 12.69
C ARG A 51 4.53 -4.74 13.17
N SER A 52 5.51 -4.16 12.49
CA SER A 52 6.03 -2.83 12.86
C SER A 52 4.96 -1.74 12.71
N ILE A 53 4.09 -1.84 11.69
CA ILE A 53 2.97 -0.91 11.50
C ILE A 53 2.00 -1.05 12.68
N ARG A 54 1.62 -2.28 13.06
CA ARG A 54 0.75 -2.51 14.21
C ARG A 54 1.35 -1.94 15.49
N ASP A 55 2.61 -2.27 15.79
CA ASP A 55 3.26 -1.92 17.05
C ASP A 55 3.53 -0.40 17.20
N GLU A 56 3.80 0.28 16.08
CA GLU A 56 4.20 1.70 16.10
C GLU A 56 3.07 2.67 15.71
N GLN A 57 2.12 2.25 14.85
CA GLN A 57 1.13 3.16 14.27
C GLN A 57 -0.29 2.96 14.84
N LEU A 58 -0.64 1.77 15.36
CA LEU A 58 -2.01 1.49 15.80
C LEU A 58 -2.42 2.36 16.98
N ALA A 59 -1.62 2.39 18.05
CA ALA A 59 -1.97 3.17 19.25
C ALA A 59 -2.11 4.68 18.97
N PRO A 60 -1.19 5.34 18.25
CA PRO A 60 -1.37 6.72 17.80
C PRO A 60 -2.62 6.91 16.93
N ALA A 61 -2.91 6.00 16.01
CA ALA A 61 -4.09 6.10 15.14
C ALA A 61 -5.40 6.03 15.95
N VAL A 62 -5.52 5.09 16.87
CA VAL A 62 -6.70 4.96 17.75
C VAL A 62 -6.87 6.20 18.63
N ALA A 63 -5.79 6.77 19.16
CA ALA A 63 -5.81 7.98 19.96
C ALA A 63 -6.38 9.20 19.20
N MET A 64 -6.21 9.24 17.87
CA MET A 64 -6.78 10.28 16.99
C MET A 64 -8.28 10.14 16.78
N ARG A 65 -8.91 9.03 17.19
CA ARG A 65 -10.34 8.73 17.04
C ARG A 65 -10.84 8.99 15.62
N PRO A 66 -10.28 8.31 14.58
CA PRO A 66 -10.69 8.51 13.21
C PRO A 66 -12.14 8.00 12.99
N ASP A 67 -12.84 8.59 12.04
CA ASP A 67 -14.08 8.04 11.46
C ASP A 67 -13.83 7.30 10.15
N LEU A 68 -12.64 7.53 9.54
CA LEU A 68 -12.09 6.74 8.45
C LEU A 68 -10.64 6.36 8.77
N ALA A 69 -10.29 5.10 8.57
CA ALA A 69 -8.91 4.64 8.62
C ALA A 69 -8.57 3.76 7.43
N SER A 70 -7.33 3.79 6.98
CA SER A 70 -6.82 2.80 6.03
C SER A 70 -5.67 2.00 6.66
N VAL A 71 -5.65 0.68 6.41
CA VAL A 71 -4.59 -0.24 6.84
C VAL A 71 -4.06 -0.95 5.62
N VAL A 72 -2.89 -0.51 5.12
CA VAL A 72 -2.28 -1.03 3.90
C VAL A 72 -0.87 -1.52 4.22
N ALA A 73 -0.69 -2.84 4.22
CA ALA A 73 0.53 -3.51 4.65
C ALA A 73 0.70 -4.87 3.95
N GLY A 74 1.85 -5.52 4.17
CA GLY A 74 2.13 -6.87 3.71
C GLY A 74 3.16 -6.97 2.60
N MET A 75 3.40 -5.90 1.82
CA MET A 75 4.36 -5.92 0.73
C MET A 75 5.79 -6.23 1.23
N ASN A 76 6.22 -5.60 2.31
CA ASN A 76 7.54 -5.84 2.89
C ASN A 76 7.65 -7.22 3.54
N ASP A 77 6.54 -7.77 4.01
CA ASP A 77 6.47 -9.11 4.61
C ASP A 77 6.65 -10.19 3.56
N LEU A 78 6.06 -10.04 2.36
CA LEU A 78 6.22 -10.98 1.22
C LEU A 78 7.69 -11.25 0.89
N LEU A 79 8.56 -10.29 1.11
CA LEU A 79 9.99 -10.35 0.81
C LEU A 79 10.79 -11.02 1.93
N ARG A 80 10.21 -11.33 3.08
CA ARG A 80 10.91 -11.95 4.22
C ARG A 80 11.06 -13.47 4.04
N ARG A 81 12.10 -14.04 4.65
CA ARG A 81 12.30 -15.50 4.65
C ARG A 81 11.25 -16.22 5.51
N ASP A 82 10.92 -15.60 6.63
CA ASP A 82 9.96 -16.03 7.65
C ASP A 82 8.52 -15.55 7.35
N PHE A 83 8.19 -15.32 6.08
CA PHE A 83 6.85 -14.91 5.67
C PHE A 83 5.81 -15.96 6.01
N ASP A 84 4.77 -15.53 6.71
CA ASP A 84 3.57 -16.30 7.04
C ASP A 84 2.34 -15.43 6.72
N ALA A 85 1.51 -15.92 5.80
CA ALA A 85 0.35 -15.16 5.32
C ALA A 85 -0.71 -14.98 6.39
N ASP A 86 -0.95 -16.01 7.22
CA ASP A 86 -1.98 -15.98 8.26
C ASP A 86 -1.56 -15.04 9.39
N GLN A 87 -0.28 -15.02 9.75
CA GLN A 87 0.24 -14.09 10.74
C GLN A 87 0.13 -12.63 10.26
N VAL A 88 0.52 -12.34 9.00
CA VAL A 88 0.42 -11.00 8.41
C VAL A 88 -1.04 -10.55 8.37
N ALA A 89 -1.95 -11.40 7.91
CA ALA A 89 -3.37 -11.09 7.87
C ALA A 89 -3.97 -10.96 9.28
N GLY A 90 -3.48 -11.73 10.25
CA GLY A 90 -3.85 -11.64 11.66
C GLY A 90 -3.51 -10.29 12.27
N ASP A 91 -2.28 -9.80 12.05
CA ASP A 91 -1.82 -8.47 12.50
C ASP A 91 -2.66 -7.35 11.85
N ILE A 92 -3.01 -7.47 10.55
CA ILE A 92 -3.91 -6.53 9.85
C ILE A 92 -5.30 -6.59 10.48
N GLY A 93 -5.83 -7.79 10.74
CA GLY A 93 -7.13 -7.98 11.38
C GLY A 93 -7.20 -7.39 12.79
N GLU A 94 -6.12 -7.44 13.56
CA GLU A 94 -6.03 -6.78 14.87
C GLU A 94 -6.18 -5.25 14.72
N MET A 95 -5.43 -4.65 13.79
CA MET A 95 -5.54 -3.22 13.50
C MET A 95 -6.94 -2.84 13.02
N GLN A 96 -7.53 -3.62 12.10
CA GLN A 96 -8.90 -3.39 11.62
C GLN A 96 -9.90 -3.42 12.77
N ARG A 97 -9.89 -4.47 13.61
CA ARG A 97 -10.81 -4.60 14.75
C ARG A 97 -10.69 -3.45 15.75
N ALA A 98 -9.48 -3.05 16.10
CA ALA A 98 -9.26 -1.96 17.05
C ALA A 98 -9.80 -0.62 16.50
N LEU A 99 -9.57 -0.31 15.24
CA LEU A 99 -10.06 0.92 14.60
C LEU A 99 -11.59 0.90 14.43
N ILE A 100 -12.17 -0.24 14.03
CA ILE A 100 -13.62 -0.41 13.90
C ILE A 100 -14.30 -0.30 15.27
N ALA A 101 -13.73 -0.90 16.31
CA ALA A 101 -14.24 -0.76 17.68
C ALA A 101 -14.20 0.70 18.17
N GLY A 102 -13.27 1.52 17.66
CA GLY A 102 -13.20 2.97 17.86
C GLY A 102 -14.19 3.78 17.02
N GLY A 103 -15.03 3.13 16.21
CA GLY A 103 -16.05 3.77 15.36
C GLY A 103 -15.60 4.12 13.95
N ALA A 104 -14.39 3.73 13.52
CA ALA A 104 -13.91 4.02 12.18
C ALA A 104 -14.48 3.07 11.12
N THR A 105 -14.82 3.61 9.95
CA THR A 105 -14.83 2.80 8.72
C THR A 105 -13.39 2.48 8.35
N VAL A 106 -13.06 1.20 8.15
CA VAL A 106 -11.69 0.79 7.79
C VAL A 106 -11.65 0.28 6.37
N VAL A 107 -10.64 0.70 5.59
CA VAL A 107 -10.35 0.17 4.26
C VAL A 107 -8.97 -0.47 4.22
N SER A 108 -8.89 -1.62 3.55
CA SER A 108 -7.63 -2.35 3.29
C SER A 108 -7.55 -2.77 1.83
N PHE A 109 -6.37 -3.19 1.37
CA PHE A 109 -6.13 -3.59 -0.02
C PHE A 109 -5.63 -5.02 -0.12
N THR A 110 -5.93 -5.69 -1.23
CA THR A 110 -5.09 -6.80 -1.71
C THR A 110 -3.91 -6.28 -2.53
N ILE A 111 -2.90 -7.11 -2.69
CA ILE A 111 -1.67 -6.77 -3.43
C ILE A 111 -1.84 -7.24 -4.88
N PRO A 112 -1.66 -6.36 -5.89
CA PRO A 112 -1.70 -6.76 -7.30
C PRO A 112 -0.61 -7.75 -7.66
N ASP A 113 -0.75 -8.45 -8.80
CA ASP A 113 0.26 -9.38 -9.28
C ASP A 113 1.57 -8.66 -9.63
N LEU A 114 2.61 -8.95 -8.86
CA LEU A 114 3.96 -8.40 -9.03
C LEU A 114 4.78 -9.14 -10.09
N SER A 115 4.38 -10.36 -10.46
CA SER A 115 5.17 -11.22 -11.34
C SER A 115 5.35 -10.65 -12.74
N ARG A 116 4.36 -9.88 -13.21
CA ARG A 116 4.40 -9.18 -14.50
C ARG A 116 5.45 -8.06 -14.55
N ARG A 117 5.98 -7.63 -13.40
CA ARG A 117 6.88 -6.47 -13.27
C ARG A 117 8.26 -6.84 -12.75
N ILE A 118 8.34 -7.89 -11.94
CA ILE A 118 9.59 -8.32 -11.29
C ILE A 118 10.04 -9.64 -11.93
N PRO A 119 11.06 -9.61 -12.84
CA PRO A 119 11.49 -10.78 -13.62
C PRO A 119 11.99 -11.95 -12.76
N ILE A 120 12.46 -11.64 -11.53
CA ILE A 120 13.04 -12.61 -10.58
C ILE A 120 12.09 -12.88 -9.41
N ALA A 121 10.77 -12.85 -9.69
CA ALA A 121 9.75 -12.92 -8.66
C ALA A 121 9.79 -14.20 -7.79
N GLY A 122 10.34 -15.31 -8.30
CA GLY A 122 10.53 -16.55 -7.53
C GLY A 122 9.26 -17.03 -6.84
N ALA A 123 9.27 -17.06 -5.51
CA ALA A 123 8.12 -17.47 -4.70
C ALA A 123 7.05 -16.36 -4.52
N LEU A 124 7.29 -15.12 -4.97
CA LEU A 124 6.37 -13.99 -4.74
C LEU A 124 4.94 -14.24 -5.23
N PRO A 125 4.68 -14.78 -6.43
CA PRO A 125 3.30 -15.00 -6.88
C PRO A 125 2.50 -15.89 -5.94
N ARG A 126 3.11 -16.99 -5.45
CA ARG A 126 2.45 -17.90 -4.49
C ARG A 126 2.22 -17.23 -3.15
N ARG A 127 3.20 -16.49 -2.63
CA ARG A 127 3.08 -15.75 -1.38
C ARG A 127 2.00 -14.66 -1.48
N THR A 128 2.00 -13.90 -2.57
CA THR A 128 0.98 -12.86 -2.82
C THR A 128 -0.42 -13.46 -2.88
N SER A 129 -0.59 -14.58 -3.59
CA SER A 129 -1.88 -15.28 -3.66
C SER A 129 -2.35 -15.74 -2.29
N ALA A 130 -1.47 -16.36 -1.47
CA ALA A 130 -1.80 -16.80 -0.12
C ALA A 130 -2.19 -15.61 0.77
N LEU A 131 -1.40 -14.53 0.75
CA LEU A 131 -1.71 -13.33 1.52
C LEU A 131 -3.03 -12.68 1.08
N ASN A 132 -3.29 -12.56 -0.22
CA ASN A 132 -4.53 -11.99 -0.72
C ASN A 132 -5.76 -12.83 -0.30
N THR A 133 -5.62 -14.16 -0.28
CA THR A 133 -6.68 -15.04 0.23
C THR A 133 -6.95 -14.78 1.72
N ALA A 134 -5.90 -14.69 2.54
CA ALA A 134 -6.01 -14.39 3.96
C ALA A 134 -6.58 -12.97 4.21
N LEU A 135 -6.18 -11.96 3.43
CA LEU A 135 -6.70 -10.58 3.53
C LEU A 135 -8.19 -10.49 3.21
N ARG A 136 -8.67 -11.23 2.20
CA ARG A 136 -10.11 -11.30 1.89
C ARG A 136 -10.90 -11.90 3.05
N ALA A 137 -10.42 -13.03 3.59
CA ALA A 137 -11.04 -13.68 4.73
C ALA A 137 -11.03 -12.78 5.97
N THR A 138 -9.90 -12.15 6.28
CA THR A 138 -9.74 -11.25 7.42
C THR A 138 -10.66 -10.04 7.32
N SER A 139 -10.69 -9.36 6.15
CA SER A 139 -11.53 -8.18 5.96
C SER A 139 -13.03 -8.54 6.04
N ALA A 140 -13.43 -9.69 5.51
CA ALA A 140 -14.80 -10.18 5.65
C ALA A 140 -15.17 -10.45 7.12
N ALA A 141 -14.25 -11.05 7.88
CA ALA A 141 -14.47 -11.38 9.30
C ALA A 141 -14.49 -10.14 10.22
N THR A 142 -13.77 -9.09 9.87
CA THR A 142 -13.70 -7.85 10.68
C THR A 142 -14.76 -6.82 10.29
N GLY A 143 -15.33 -6.92 9.09
CA GLY A 143 -16.21 -5.90 8.51
C GLY A 143 -15.46 -4.72 7.85
N ALA A 144 -14.15 -4.81 7.70
CA ALA A 144 -13.39 -3.82 6.96
C ALA A 144 -13.73 -3.86 5.46
N ARG A 145 -13.81 -2.69 4.81
CA ARG A 145 -13.98 -2.59 3.36
C ARG A 145 -12.69 -3.00 2.66
N LEU A 146 -12.78 -3.92 1.71
CA LEU A 146 -11.62 -4.39 0.97
C LEU A 146 -11.63 -3.84 -0.46
N LEU A 147 -10.59 -3.08 -0.82
CA LEU A 147 -10.28 -2.80 -2.21
C LEU A 147 -9.48 -3.97 -2.77
N ASP A 148 -10.15 -4.84 -3.53
CA ASP A 148 -9.52 -6.04 -4.10
C ASP A 148 -8.74 -5.71 -5.38
N LEU A 149 -7.61 -5.01 -5.25
CA LEU A 149 -6.77 -4.62 -6.39
C LEU A 149 -6.30 -5.83 -7.22
N ALA A 150 -6.12 -6.99 -6.58
CA ALA A 150 -5.70 -8.21 -7.26
C ALA A 150 -6.76 -8.75 -8.24
N ALA A 151 -8.03 -8.32 -8.12
CA ALA A 151 -9.10 -8.68 -9.05
C ALA A 151 -9.09 -7.87 -10.35
N PHE A 152 -8.27 -6.81 -10.45
CA PHE A 152 -8.24 -5.89 -11.57
C PHE A 152 -6.91 -5.97 -12.33
N ASP A 153 -6.93 -6.40 -13.58
CA ASP A 153 -5.74 -6.50 -14.43
C ASP A 153 -4.99 -5.18 -14.55
N VAL A 154 -5.70 -4.06 -14.58
CA VAL A 154 -5.11 -2.72 -14.67
C VAL A 154 -4.20 -2.40 -13.47
N ALA A 155 -4.50 -2.93 -12.29
CA ALA A 155 -3.66 -2.72 -11.11
C ALA A 155 -2.27 -3.37 -11.25
N SER A 156 -2.11 -4.35 -12.16
CA SER A 156 -0.83 -4.99 -12.48
C SER A 156 -0.14 -4.39 -13.71
N ASP A 157 -0.70 -3.36 -14.34
CA ASP A 157 -0.13 -2.72 -15.52
C ASP A 157 1.20 -2.02 -15.18
N PRO A 158 2.34 -2.39 -15.79
CA PRO A 158 3.65 -1.85 -15.45
C PRO A 158 3.77 -0.33 -15.63
N ARG A 159 2.91 0.29 -16.43
CA ARG A 159 2.91 1.75 -16.68
C ARG A 159 2.34 2.58 -15.52
N LEU A 160 1.66 1.93 -14.56
CA LEU A 160 1.15 2.57 -13.33
C LEU A 160 2.15 2.49 -12.17
N TRP A 161 3.32 1.90 -12.43
CA TRP A 161 4.35 1.70 -11.42
C TRP A 161 5.62 2.47 -11.78
N ALA A 162 6.33 2.89 -10.75
CA ALA A 162 7.58 3.62 -10.88
C ALA A 162 8.70 2.75 -11.49
N ILE A 163 9.83 3.38 -11.74
CA ILE A 163 10.98 2.72 -12.35
C ILE A 163 11.56 1.59 -11.48
N ASP A 164 11.33 1.65 -10.16
CA ASP A 164 11.69 0.58 -9.23
C ASP A 164 10.78 -0.66 -9.32
N ARG A 165 9.65 -0.57 -10.03
CA ARG A 165 8.65 -1.61 -10.30
C ARG A 165 7.91 -2.09 -9.04
N LEU A 166 8.07 -1.40 -7.94
CA LEU A 166 7.50 -1.74 -6.64
C LEU A 166 6.46 -0.73 -6.19
N HIS A 167 6.77 0.56 -6.30
CA HIS A 167 5.89 1.64 -5.90
C HIS A 167 5.03 2.13 -7.07
N ALA A 168 3.82 2.57 -6.78
CA ALA A 168 2.98 3.21 -7.80
C ALA A 168 3.62 4.55 -8.22
N ASN A 169 3.49 4.91 -9.49
CA ASN A 169 3.81 6.28 -9.94
C ASN A 169 2.61 7.21 -9.71
N SER A 170 2.72 8.48 -10.10
CA SER A 170 1.67 9.49 -9.86
C SER A 170 0.31 9.08 -10.44
N GLU A 171 0.28 8.47 -11.63
CA GLU A 171 -0.96 7.94 -12.24
C GLU A 171 -1.50 6.74 -11.46
N GLY A 172 -0.62 5.82 -11.04
CA GLY A 172 -0.98 4.69 -10.20
C GLY A 172 -1.57 5.14 -8.86
N HIS A 173 -0.95 6.11 -8.19
CA HIS A 173 -1.47 6.69 -6.96
C HIS A 173 -2.82 7.39 -7.15
N ALA A 174 -3.02 8.11 -8.27
CA ALA A 174 -4.30 8.73 -8.57
C ALA A 174 -5.41 7.68 -8.72
N ARG A 175 -5.15 6.61 -9.49
CA ARG A 175 -6.11 5.51 -9.68
C ARG A 175 -6.41 4.75 -8.39
N ILE A 176 -5.42 4.54 -7.52
CA ILE A 176 -5.65 3.94 -6.20
C ILE A 176 -6.58 4.84 -5.36
N ALA A 177 -6.38 6.16 -5.36
CA ALA A 177 -7.25 7.08 -4.64
C ALA A 177 -8.70 7.03 -5.16
N ASP A 178 -8.89 6.96 -6.48
CA ASP A 178 -10.21 6.83 -7.11
C ASP A 178 -10.87 5.49 -6.76
N ALA A 179 -10.12 4.40 -6.78
CA ALA A 179 -10.58 3.08 -6.40
C ALA A 179 -11.01 3.01 -4.92
N VAL A 180 -10.26 3.65 -4.02
CA VAL A 180 -10.63 3.75 -2.59
C VAL A 180 -11.89 4.58 -2.42
N ALA A 181 -12.00 5.73 -3.10
CA ALA A 181 -13.21 6.56 -3.07
C ALA A 181 -14.45 5.78 -3.55
N HIS A 182 -14.30 4.97 -4.60
CA HIS A 182 -15.34 4.08 -5.09
C HIS A 182 -15.70 3.00 -4.05
N THR A 183 -14.70 2.32 -3.47
CA THR A 183 -14.91 1.29 -2.43
C THR A 183 -15.59 1.84 -1.19
N LEU A 184 -15.33 3.10 -0.84
CA LEU A 184 -15.97 3.80 0.27
C LEU A 184 -17.39 4.31 -0.07
N GLY A 185 -17.81 4.24 -1.34
CA GLY A 185 -19.11 4.75 -1.81
C GLY A 185 -19.17 6.27 -1.85
N VAL A 186 -18.04 6.98 -1.83
CA VAL A 186 -17.96 8.45 -1.97
C VAL A 186 -17.76 8.89 -3.42
N SER A 187 -17.55 7.95 -4.32
CA SER A 187 -17.51 8.16 -5.78
C SER A 187 -18.18 6.99 -6.49
N THR A 188 -18.85 7.27 -7.59
CA THR A 188 -19.41 6.27 -8.52
C THR A 188 -18.54 6.08 -9.76
N ASP A 189 -17.45 6.86 -9.88
CA ASP A 189 -16.55 6.80 -11.02
C ASP A 189 -15.78 5.46 -11.03
N THR A 190 -15.78 4.81 -12.19
CA THR A 190 -15.09 3.54 -12.46
C THR A 190 -13.93 3.68 -13.46
N ALA A 191 -13.58 4.90 -13.86
CA ALA A 191 -12.51 5.16 -14.83
C ALA A 191 -11.14 4.61 -14.39
N TRP A 192 -10.93 4.45 -13.08
CA TRP A 192 -9.72 3.84 -12.53
C TRP A 192 -9.51 2.39 -12.97
N GLN A 193 -10.57 1.67 -13.38
CA GLN A 193 -10.52 0.28 -13.85
C GLN A 193 -10.18 0.18 -15.34
N VAL A 194 -10.28 1.28 -16.10
CA VAL A 194 -10.12 1.27 -17.55
C VAL A 194 -8.65 1.02 -17.90
N PRO A 195 -8.35 0.01 -18.75
CA PRO A 195 -6.99 -0.23 -19.24
C PRO A 195 -6.41 1.00 -19.92
N LEU A 196 -5.09 1.18 -19.83
CA LEU A 196 -4.40 2.26 -20.54
C LEU A 196 -4.46 2.03 -22.06
N PRO A 197 -4.70 3.07 -22.87
CA PRO A 197 -5.01 2.93 -24.30
C PRO A 197 -3.82 2.46 -25.15
N THR A 198 -2.58 2.67 -24.69
CA THR A 198 -1.38 2.29 -25.43
C THR A 198 -0.91 0.88 -25.06
N PRO A 199 -0.24 0.14 -25.96
CA PRO A 199 0.33 -1.17 -25.64
C PRO A 199 1.40 -1.09 -24.55
N VAL A 200 1.49 -2.16 -23.73
CA VAL A 200 2.58 -2.31 -22.76
C VAL A 200 3.90 -2.48 -23.50
N PRO A 201 4.96 -1.72 -23.23
CA PRO A 201 6.27 -1.89 -23.84
C PRO A 201 6.81 -3.31 -23.59
N PRO A 202 7.45 -3.94 -24.58
CA PRO A 202 8.02 -5.28 -24.39
C PRO A 202 9.14 -5.25 -23.34
N GLN A 203 9.18 -6.28 -22.51
CA GLN A 203 10.29 -6.47 -21.57
C GLN A 203 11.58 -6.80 -22.35
N ARG A 204 12.69 -6.20 -21.93
CA ARG A 204 14.03 -6.42 -22.53
C ARG A 204 14.99 -6.87 -21.43
N LEU A 205 15.63 -8.01 -21.63
CA LEU A 205 16.55 -8.62 -20.65
C LEU A 205 17.64 -7.64 -20.15
N ALA A 206 18.22 -6.86 -21.05
CA ALA A 206 19.25 -5.87 -20.67
C ALA A 206 18.72 -4.81 -19.71
N ILE A 207 17.46 -4.37 -19.90
CA ILE A 207 16.78 -3.41 -19.01
C ILE A 207 16.50 -4.07 -17.66
N ASP A 208 16.11 -5.34 -17.66
CA ASP A 208 15.82 -6.09 -16.43
C ASP A 208 17.08 -6.34 -15.59
N LEU A 209 18.21 -6.63 -16.22
CA LEU A 209 19.50 -6.77 -15.53
C LEU A 209 19.99 -5.44 -14.94
N ALA A 210 19.90 -4.34 -15.72
CA ALA A 210 20.24 -3.01 -15.21
C ALA A 210 19.35 -2.60 -14.06
N TRP A 211 18.04 -2.89 -14.13
CA TRP A 211 17.09 -2.66 -13.06
C TRP A 211 17.46 -3.47 -11.81
N ALA A 212 17.74 -4.76 -11.94
CA ALA A 212 18.11 -5.61 -10.82
C ALA A 212 19.39 -5.10 -10.12
N TRP A 213 20.39 -4.70 -10.89
CA TRP A 213 21.62 -4.10 -10.35
C TRP A 213 21.35 -2.80 -9.58
N ARG A 214 20.47 -1.92 -10.11
CA ARG A 214 20.18 -0.62 -9.52
C ARG A 214 19.29 -0.70 -8.27
N TYR A 215 18.34 -1.62 -8.22
CA TYR A 215 17.32 -1.67 -7.18
C TYR A 215 17.43 -2.89 -6.26
N VAL A 216 17.60 -4.09 -6.83
CA VAL A 216 17.62 -5.34 -6.05
C VAL A 216 18.92 -5.50 -5.29
N VAL A 217 20.07 -5.26 -5.92
CA VAL A 217 21.39 -5.42 -5.28
C VAL A 217 21.54 -4.47 -4.07
N PRO A 218 21.28 -3.16 -4.16
CA PRO A 218 21.36 -2.28 -3.00
C PRO A 218 20.35 -2.63 -1.91
N TRP A 219 19.17 -3.12 -2.28
CA TRP A 219 18.16 -3.61 -1.33
C TRP A 219 18.67 -4.82 -0.56
N LEU A 220 19.21 -5.83 -1.25
CA LEU A 220 19.82 -7.02 -0.63
C LEU A 220 20.97 -6.65 0.32
N LEU A 221 21.84 -5.72 -0.09
CA LEU A 221 22.96 -5.26 0.75
C LEU A 221 22.49 -4.53 2.00
N ARG A 222 21.45 -3.69 1.91
CA ARG A 222 20.84 -3.06 3.10
C ARG A 222 20.27 -4.11 4.04
N ARG A 223 19.52 -5.06 3.49
CA ARG A 223 18.91 -6.15 4.26
C ARG A 223 19.94 -7.03 4.95
N ALA A 224 21.04 -7.37 4.28
CA ALA A 224 22.15 -8.14 4.87
C ALA A 224 22.80 -7.42 6.07
N ARG A 225 22.70 -6.08 6.10
CA ARG A 225 23.17 -5.23 7.20
C ARG A 225 22.11 -4.97 8.27
N GLY A 226 20.96 -5.64 8.23
CA GLY A 226 19.85 -5.42 9.15
C GLY A 226 19.18 -4.05 9.02
N ARG A 227 19.35 -3.37 7.88
CA ARG A 227 18.80 -2.03 7.64
C ARG A 227 17.58 -2.08 6.72
N THR A 228 16.65 -1.16 6.95
CA THR A 228 15.48 -0.93 6.11
C THR A 228 15.55 0.44 5.42
N ALA A 229 14.71 0.66 4.43
CA ALA A 229 14.59 1.98 3.79
C ALA A 229 13.97 3.03 4.74
N GLY A 230 13.27 2.57 5.79
CA GLY A 230 12.59 3.41 6.79
C GLY A 230 13.44 3.77 8.01
N ASP A 231 14.70 3.30 8.08
CA ASP A 231 15.58 3.67 9.19
C ASP A 231 15.77 5.20 9.21
N ARG A 232 15.42 5.83 10.35
CA ARG A 232 15.48 7.30 10.56
C ARG A 232 14.43 8.10 9.75
N VAL A 233 13.44 7.44 9.14
CA VAL A 233 12.30 8.11 8.50
C VAL A 233 11.15 8.18 9.50
N THR A 234 10.56 9.37 9.62
CA THR A 234 9.35 9.61 10.42
C THR A 234 8.13 9.76 9.51
N ALA A 235 6.95 9.55 10.06
CA ALA A 235 5.70 9.78 9.35
C ALA A 235 5.62 11.22 8.83
N LYS A 236 5.21 11.40 7.57
CA LYS A 236 5.16 12.74 6.94
C LYS A 236 4.08 13.65 7.54
N ARG A 237 3.03 13.06 8.11
CA ARG A 237 1.92 13.79 8.73
C ARG A 237 1.43 13.03 9.97
N PRO A 238 2.16 13.13 11.10
CA PRO A 238 1.91 12.32 12.29
C PRO A 238 0.68 12.76 13.10
N GLU A 239 0.04 13.88 12.75
CA GLU A 239 -1.10 14.47 13.45
C GLU A 239 -2.23 14.83 12.48
N LEU A 240 -3.47 14.84 12.97
CA LEU A 240 -4.64 15.32 12.21
C LEU A 240 -4.56 16.84 11.99
N ARG A 241 -4.49 17.23 10.74
CA ARG A 241 -4.49 18.65 10.32
C ARG A 241 -5.52 18.88 9.24
#